data_9f9e5325b9b589bba6dd59a36d8a0274
#
_entry.id   9f9e5325b9b589bba6dd59a36d8a0274
#
_cell.length_a   1.000
_cell.length_b   1.000
_cell.length_c   1.000
_cell.angle_alpha   90.00
_cell.angle_beta   90.00
_cell.angle_gamma   90.00
#
_symmetry.space_group_name_H-M   'P 1'
#
loop_
_entity.id
_entity.type
_entity.pdbx_description
1 polymer ?
#
loop_
_entity_poly.entity_id
_entity_poly.type
_entity_poly.pdbx_seq_one_letter_code
_entity_poly.pdbx_strand_id
1 'polypeptide(L)'
;MLDFSDTSFADFFASELKVDIDDPKYAVNGGSKGKRLRYFLQSCDDATAVRAIAALCEHRSEYLSRIAGADPVINAETRYQDLINRLSGGGTSPTAKPPTTTPIDRQKLATAKAELLQVTSLSPQARGYAFEGFLKGLFDAFGLAAHEPFRLRGEQIDGSFQLGSDIYLLEAKWHGQPIGVAELHTFHGKIEQKAAWTRGLFVSNSGFTDDGLA
;
A
#
# COMPACT_ATOMS: atom_id res chain seq x y z
N MET A 1 -8.86 7.31 -7.60
CA MET A 1 -8.42 6.89 -8.94
C MET A 1 -8.52 8.10 -9.83
N LEU A 2 -7.58 8.33 -10.76
CA LEU A 2 -7.68 9.42 -11.71
C LEU A 2 -8.91 9.21 -12.62
N ASP A 3 -9.61 10.29 -12.97
CA ASP A 3 -10.89 10.27 -13.68
C ASP A 3 -10.68 10.11 -15.21
N PHE A 4 -9.91 9.12 -15.59
CA PHE A 4 -9.69 8.81 -16.99
C PHE A 4 -10.72 7.81 -17.55
N SER A 5 -11.42 8.16 -18.63
CA SER A 5 -11.96 7.17 -19.56
C SER A 5 -10.81 6.47 -20.31
N ASP A 6 -11.11 5.45 -21.13
CA ASP A 6 -10.04 4.84 -21.94
C ASP A 6 -9.50 5.84 -22.98
N THR A 7 -10.40 6.58 -23.64
CA THR A 7 -10.02 7.60 -24.62
C THR A 7 -9.22 8.73 -23.99
N SER A 8 -9.70 9.31 -22.89
CA SER A 8 -8.98 10.42 -22.23
C SER A 8 -7.64 10.01 -21.64
N PHE A 9 -7.47 8.74 -21.29
CA PHE A 9 -6.18 8.20 -20.86
C PHE A 9 -5.18 8.12 -22.02
N ALA A 10 -5.63 7.64 -23.18
CA ALA A 10 -4.80 7.59 -24.39
C ALA A 10 -4.42 8.99 -24.88
N ASP A 11 -5.41 9.91 -24.93
CA ASP A 11 -5.18 11.30 -25.32
C ASP A 11 -4.20 12.01 -24.40
N PHE A 12 -4.29 11.79 -23.09
CA PHE A 12 -3.36 12.33 -22.10
C PHE A 12 -1.91 11.86 -22.37
N PHE A 13 -1.71 10.57 -22.59
CA PHE A 13 -0.36 10.05 -22.88
C PHE A 13 0.18 10.54 -24.24
N ALA A 14 -0.68 10.66 -25.23
CA ALA A 14 -0.30 11.18 -26.53
C ALA A 14 0.06 12.68 -26.46
N SER A 15 -0.69 13.49 -25.71
CA SER A 15 -0.47 14.93 -25.59
C SER A 15 0.75 15.26 -24.74
N GLU A 16 0.85 14.68 -23.52
CA GLU A 16 1.86 15.06 -22.54
C GLU A 16 3.20 14.37 -22.77
N LEU A 17 3.17 13.12 -23.22
CA LEU A 17 4.37 12.27 -23.27
C LEU A 17 4.77 11.87 -24.68
N LYS A 18 3.92 12.12 -25.68
CA LYS A 18 4.08 11.66 -27.07
C LYS A 18 4.18 10.12 -27.13
N VAL A 19 3.40 9.44 -26.30
CA VAL A 19 3.38 7.98 -26.17
C VAL A 19 1.99 7.48 -26.54
N ASP A 20 1.94 6.50 -27.42
CA ASP A 20 0.72 5.69 -27.64
C ASP A 20 0.66 4.61 -26.55
N ILE A 21 -0.09 4.89 -25.47
CA ILE A 21 -0.24 3.97 -24.34
C ILE A 21 -1.13 2.75 -24.68
N ASP A 22 -1.85 2.79 -25.79
CA ASP A 22 -2.67 1.69 -26.28
C ASP A 22 -1.88 0.68 -27.13
N ASP A 23 -0.61 0.98 -27.45
CA ASP A 23 0.29 0.03 -28.11
C ASP A 23 0.32 -1.31 -27.32
N PRO A 24 0.12 -2.45 -28.01
CA PRO A 24 0.11 -3.78 -27.37
C PRO A 24 1.33 -4.08 -26.50
N LYS A 25 2.48 -3.45 -26.75
CA LYS A 25 3.69 -3.60 -25.93
C LYS A 25 3.49 -3.21 -24.46
N TYR A 26 2.52 -2.31 -24.17
CA TYR A 26 2.21 -1.91 -22.79
C TYR A 26 1.14 -2.80 -22.14
N ALA A 27 0.51 -3.68 -22.90
CA ALA A 27 -0.54 -4.58 -22.41
C ALA A 27 -0.04 -5.97 -21.95
N VAL A 28 1.28 -6.17 -21.81
CA VAL A 28 1.91 -7.45 -21.44
C VAL A 28 1.31 -8.07 -20.18
N ASN A 29 1.01 -7.24 -19.18
CA ASN A 29 0.41 -7.67 -17.91
C ASN A 29 -1.13 -7.50 -17.89
N GLY A 30 -1.75 -7.23 -19.04
CA GLY A 30 -3.18 -7.05 -19.25
C GLY A 30 -3.57 -5.62 -19.66
N GLY A 31 -4.75 -5.50 -20.29
CA GLY A 31 -5.20 -4.29 -21.00
C GLY A 31 -5.79 -3.17 -20.16
N SER A 32 -5.90 -3.28 -18.83
CA SER A 32 -6.44 -2.18 -18.02
C SER A 32 -5.48 -0.98 -17.95
N LYS A 33 -6.02 0.24 -17.89
CA LYS A 33 -5.23 1.49 -17.75
C LYS A 33 -4.13 1.41 -16.69
N GLY A 34 -4.46 0.90 -15.52
CA GLY A 34 -3.49 0.76 -14.42
C GLY A 34 -2.37 -0.24 -14.72
N LYS A 35 -2.67 -1.33 -15.45
CA LYS A 35 -1.65 -2.32 -15.84
C LYS A 35 -0.75 -1.77 -16.93
N ARG A 36 -1.30 -1.06 -17.93
CA ARG A 36 -0.54 -0.39 -18.99
C ARG A 36 0.36 0.71 -18.41
N LEU A 37 -0.17 1.56 -17.52
CA LEU A 37 0.62 2.57 -16.82
C LEU A 37 1.78 1.97 -16.02
N ARG A 38 1.51 0.89 -15.27
CA ARG A 38 2.54 0.21 -14.49
C ARG A 38 3.66 -0.31 -15.38
N TYR A 39 3.31 -1.02 -16.46
CA TYR A 39 4.30 -1.56 -17.39
C TYR A 39 5.08 -0.45 -18.09
N PHE A 40 4.42 0.64 -18.50
CA PHE A 40 5.07 1.82 -19.07
C PHE A 40 6.12 2.38 -18.11
N LEU A 41 5.75 2.66 -16.85
CA LEU A 41 6.67 3.21 -15.85
C LEU A 41 7.83 2.25 -15.48
N GLN A 42 7.63 0.93 -15.62
CA GLN A 42 8.69 -0.05 -15.41
C GLN A 42 9.64 -0.19 -16.60
N SER A 43 9.20 0.18 -17.80
CA SER A 43 9.94 -0.01 -19.05
C SER A 43 10.56 1.25 -19.63
N CYS A 44 10.16 2.44 -19.17
CA CYS A 44 10.73 3.71 -19.61
C CYS A 44 11.95 4.10 -18.74
N ASP A 45 12.74 5.06 -19.24
CA ASP A 45 13.84 5.66 -18.48
C ASP A 45 13.32 6.58 -17.37
N ASP A 46 14.19 6.90 -16.39
CA ASP A 46 13.83 7.71 -15.23
C ASP A 46 13.36 9.13 -15.62
N ALA A 47 13.93 9.72 -16.65
CA ALA A 47 13.53 11.05 -17.12
C ALA A 47 12.10 11.03 -17.70
N THR A 48 11.76 10.00 -18.43
CA THR A 48 10.41 9.78 -18.94
C THR A 48 9.42 9.45 -17.82
N ALA A 49 9.83 8.65 -16.84
CA ALA A 49 9.04 8.35 -15.65
C ALA A 49 8.73 9.62 -14.85
N VAL A 50 9.73 10.48 -14.63
CA VAL A 50 9.56 11.78 -13.93
C VAL A 50 8.54 12.67 -14.67
N ARG A 51 8.66 12.80 -15.99
CA ARG A 51 7.69 13.59 -16.79
C ARG A 51 6.27 13.03 -16.69
N ALA A 52 6.13 11.70 -16.76
CA ALA A 52 4.84 11.05 -16.65
C ALA A 52 4.20 11.26 -15.27
N ILE A 53 4.98 11.12 -14.20
CA ILE A 53 4.52 11.32 -12.83
C ILE A 53 4.13 12.79 -12.62
N ALA A 54 4.94 13.74 -13.06
CA ALA A 54 4.66 15.17 -12.94
C ALA A 54 3.35 15.54 -13.65
N ALA A 55 3.15 15.12 -14.90
CA ALA A 55 1.94 15.37 -15.66
C ALA A 55 0.69 14.73 -15.01
N LEU A 56 0.82 13.51 -14.46
CA LEU A 56 -0.26 12.85 -13.71
C LEU A 56 -0.62 13.59 -12.41
N CYS A 57 0.37 14.18 -11.73
CA CYS A 57 0.15 15.00 -10.53
C CYS A 57 -0.62 16.28 -10.89
N GLU A 58 -0.22 16.96 -11.94
CA GLU A 58 -0.89 18.17 -12.42
C GLU A 58 -2.34 17.88 -12.80
N HIS A 59 -2.59 16.85 -13.60
CA HIS A 59 -3.94 16.40 -13.93
C HIS A 59 -4.78 16.07 -12.69
N ARG A 60 -4.16 15.42 -11.69
CA ARG A 60 -4.82 15.12 -10.42
C ARG A 60 -5.21 16.39 -9.66
N SER A 61 -4.32 17.36 -9.58
CA SER A 61 -4.56 18.63 -8.89
C SER A 61 -5.70 19.42 -9.57
N GLU A 62 -5.73 19.46 -10.88
CA GLU A 62 -6.82 20.07 -11.65
C GLU A 62 -8.15 19.37 -11.43
N TYR A 63 -8.15 18.02 -11.41
CA TYR A 63 -9.36 17.23 -11.15
C TYR A 63 -9.91 17.52 -9.75
N LEU A 64 -9.07 17.51 -8.72
CA LEU A 64 -9.48 17.78 -7.34
C LEU A 64 -10.00 19.22 -7.17
N SER A 65 -9.40 20.18 -7.84
CA SER A 65 -9.86 21.57 -7.85
C SER A 65 -11.26 21.70 -8.46
N ARG A 66 -11.55 20.95 -9.53
CA ARG A 66 -12.88 20.98 -10.20
C ARG A 66 -14.00 20.37 -9.36
N ILE A 67 -13.70 19.31 -8.60
CA ILE A 67 -14.72 18.65 -7.76
C ILE A 67 -14.85 19.27 -6.38
N ALA A 68 -14.05 20.30 -6.04
CA ALA A 68 -13.98 20.94 -4.73
C ALA A 68 -13.89 19.93 -3.56
N GLY A 69 -13.24 18.77 -3.82
CA GLY A 69 -13.11 17.66 -2.89
C GLY A 69 -11.77 17.65 -2.19
N ALA A 70 -11.75 17.15 -0.94
CA ALA A 70 -10.48 16.84 -0.28
C ALA A 70 -9.79 15.66 -0.99
N ASP A 71 -8.46 15.73 -1.08
CA ASP A 71 -7.69 14.61 -1.62
C ASP A 71 -7.84 13.38 -0.72
N PRO A 72 -8.37 12.24 -1.23
CA PRO A 72 -8.52 11.03 -0.44
C PRO A 72 -7.17 10.37 -0.09
N VAL A 73 -6.08 10.81 -0.72
CA VAL A 73 -4.73 10.29 -0.46
C VAL A 73 -3.97 11.27 0.40
N ILE A 74 -3.74 10.90 1.65
CA ILE A 74 -2.98 11.72 2.61
C ILE A 74 -1.56 11.94 2.10
N ASN A 75 -1.13 13.22 2.12
CA ASN A 75 0.22 13.63 1.69
C ASN A 75 0.58 13.22 0.24
N ALA A 76 -0.41 13.13 -0.67
CA ALA A 76 -0.17 12.75 -2.06
C ALA A 76 0.90 13.61 -2.71
N GLU A 77 0.83 14.93 -2.57
CA GLU A 77 1.78 15.88 -3.15
C GLU A 77 3.21 15.63 -2.65
N THR A 78 3.41 15.51 -1.34
CA THR A 78 4.73 15.23 -0.75
C THR A 78 5.31 13.91 -1.30
N ARG A 79 4.48 12.88 -1.41
CA ARG A 79 4.89 11.56 -1.92
C ARG A 79 5.30 11.61 -3.40
N TYR A 80 4.63 12.39 -4.21
CA TYR A 80 4.99 12.61 -5.61
C TYR A 80 6.33 13.35 -5.72
N GLN A 81 6.51 14.42 -4.96
CA GLN A 81 7.74 15.18 -4.96
C GLN A 81 8.94 14.36 -4.52
N ASP A 82 8.78 13.53 -3.48
CA ASP A 82 9.83 12.60 -3.04
C ASP A 82 10.20 11.58 -4.14
N LEU A 83 9.21 11.08 -4.87
CA LEU A 83 9.44 10.15 -5.96
C LEU A 83 10.17 10.82 -7.14
N ILE A 84 9.71 12.01 -7.55
CA ILE A 84 10.35 12.81 -8.60
C ILE A 84 11.81 13.12 -8.22
N ASN A 85 12.07 13.55 -7.00
CA ASN A 85 13.41 13.87 -6.52
C ASN A 85 14.34 12.65 -6.57
N ARG A 86 13.86 11.47 -6.20
CA ARG A 86 14.65 10.23 -6.29
C ARG A 86 14.97 9.83 -7.73
N LEU A 87 14.03 9.95 -8.64
CA LEU A 87 14.21 9.59 -10.05
C LEU A 87 15.03 10.61 -10.83
N SER A 88 14.99 11.88 -10.45
CA SER A 88 15.73 12.97 -11.13
C SER A 88 17.23 12.96 -10.87
N GLY A 89 17.78 11.92 -10.23
CA GLY A 89 19.22 11.85 -9.94
C GLY A 89 19.71 12.97 -9.01
N GLY A 90 18.79 13.65 -8.34
CA GLY A 90 19.08 14.52 -7.22
C GLY A 90 19.70 13.68 -6.11
N GLY A 91 20.94 13.32 -6.28
CA GLY A 91 21.81 12.62 -5.33
C GLY A 91 22.24 13.52 -4.17
N THR A 92 21.28 14.11 -3.54
CA THR A 92 21.15 14.01 -2.11
C THR A 92 20.18 12.82 -1.96
N SER A 93 20.71 11.65 -1.61
CA SER A 93 20.03 10.94 -0.52
C SER A 93 19.36 12.05 0.27
N PRO A 94 18.01 12.17 0.35
CA PRO A 94 17.57 12.85 1.52
C PRO A 94 18.41 12.13 2.55
N THR A 95 19.29 12.80 3.24
CA THR A 95 19.50 12.46 4.63
C THR A 95 18.06 12.26 5.03
N ALA A 96 17.66 11.00 4.90
CA ALA A 96 16.35 10.58 5.35
C ALA A 96 16.38 11.18 6.71
N LYS A 97 15.72 12.31 6.82
CA LYS A 97 15.56 12.96 8.12
C LYS A 97 15.18 11.77 8.94
N PRO A 98 16.15 11.28 9.77
CA PRO A 98 16.13 9.88 10.23
C PRO A 98 14.71 9.71 10.66
N PRO A 99 13.93 8.76 10.11
CA PRO A 99 12.49 8.75 10.11
C PRO A 99 12.15 9.32 11.44
N THR A 100 11.48 10.48 11.50
CA THR A 100 11.34 11.20 12.77
C THR A 100 10.79 10.11 13.61
N THR A 101 11.66 9.47 14.40
CA THR A 101 11.31 8.26 15.11
C THR A 101 10.25 8.78 16.04
N THR A 102 8.99 8.62 15.59
CA THR A 102 7.85 8.98 16.42
C THR A 102 8.21 8.32 17.74
N PRO A 103 8.47 9.07 18.81
CA PRO A 103 9.05 8.47 19.99
C PRO A 103 8.13 7.32 20.36
N ILE A 104 8.71 6.11 20.45
CA ILE A 104 7.94 4.90 20.76
C ILE A 104 7.13 5.20 22.02
N ASP A 105 5.81 5.14 21.89
CA ASP A 105 4.92 5.35 23.02
C ASP A 105 5.02 4.12 23.95
N ARG A 106 5.90 4.24 24.92
CA ARG A 106 6.18 3.17 25.88
C ARG A 106 4.94 2.75 26.67
N GLN A 107 4.01 3.66 26.89
CA GLN A 107 2.77 3.37 27.61
C GLN A 107 1.83 2.54 26.74
N LYS A 108 1.66 2.91 25.49
CA LYS A 108 0.91 2.09 24.51
C LYS A 108 1.54 0.73 24.31
N LEU A 109 2.87 0.66 24.25
CA LEU A 109 3.58 -0.61 24.12
C LEU A 109 3.37 -1.51 25.35
N ALA A 110 3.37 -0.95 26.55
CA ALA A 110 3.07 -1.70 27.78
C ALA A 110 1.63 -2.22 27.78
N THR A 111 0.67 -1.39 27.32
CA THR A 111 -0.73 -1.79 27.16
C THR A 111 -0.84 -2.93 26.12
N ALA A 112 -0.25 -2.78 24.94
CA ALA A 112 -0.26 -3.82 23.90
C ALA A 112 0.33 -5.14 24.41
N LYS A 113 1.42 -5.09 25.20
CA LYS A 113 1.98 -6.30 25.82
C LYS A 113 1.00 -6.98 26.78
N ALA A 114 0.29 -6.21 27.60
CA ALA A 114 -0.74 -6.74 28.50
C ALA A 114 -1.90 -7.37 27.73
N GLU A 115 -2.36 -6.71 26.65
CA GLU A 115 -3.40 -7.21 25.75
C GLU A 115 -2.98 -8.55 25.11
N LEU A 116 -1.76 -8.66 24.60
CA LEU A 116 -1.26 -9.90 24.01
C LEU A 116 -1.32 -11.09 25.01
N LEU A 117 -0.96 -10.84 26.27
CA LEU A 117 -1.05 -11.85 27.31
C LEU A 117 -2.51 -12.27 27.59
N GLN A 118 -3.45 -11.33 27.51
CA GLN A 118 -4.88 -11.63 27.68
C GLN A 118 -5.47 -12.40 26.50
N VAL A 119 -5.00 -12.16 25.27
CA VAL A 119 -5.46 -12.88 24.06
C VAL A 119 -5.37 -14.39 24.24
N THR A 120 -4.33 -14.88 24.89
CA THR A 120 -4.12 -16.34 25.10
C THR A 120 -5.21 -17.00 25.95
N SER A 121 -5.89 -16.25 26.80
CA SER A 121 -6.94 -16.76 27.71
C SER A 121 -8.35 -16.72 27.11
N LEU A 122 -8.52 -16.10 25.92
CA LEU A 122 -9.82 -15.93 25.29
C LEU A 122 -10.29 -17.20 24.55
N SER A 123 -11.60 -17.27 24.29
CA SER A 123 -12.16 -18.30 23.39
C SER A 123 -11.63 -18.11 21.95
N PRO A 124 -11.59 -19.17 21.12
CA PRO A 124 -11.02 -19.09 19.78
C PRO A 124 -11.54 -17.95 18.91
N GLN A 125 -12.85 -17.70 18.93
CA GLN A 125 -13.46 -16.63 18.15
C GLN A 125 -13.09 -15.24 18.69
N ALA A 126 -13.19 -15.02 20.00
CA ALA A 126 -12.83 -13.76 20.63
C ALA A 126 -11.34 -13.44 20.49
N ARG A 127 -10.52 -14.50 20.45
CA ARG A 127 -9.06 -14.41 20.30
C ARG A 127 -8.63 -13.79 18.97
N GLY A 128 -9.30 -14.16 17.86
CA GLY A 128 -9.02 -13.57 16.56
C GLY A 128 -9.19 -12.05 16.57
N TYR A 129 -10.35 -11.55 16.99
CA TYR A 129 -10.63 -10.11 17.09
C TYR A 129 -9.69 -9.39 18.06
N ALA A 130 -9.39 -9.99 19.20
CA ALA A 130 -8.48 -9.40 20.17
C ALA A 130 -7.05 -9.31 19.62
N PHE A 131 -6.62 -10.26 18.80
CA PHE A 131 -5.33 -10.24 18.15
C PHE A 131 -5.21 -9.14 17.08
N GLU A 132 -6.24 -8.93 16.28
CA GLU A 132 -6.32 -7.80 15.34
C GLU A 132 -6.22 -6.46 16.08
N GLY A 133 -6.99 -6.28 17.17
CA GLY A 133 -6.93 -5.08 18.02
C GLY A 133 -5.57 -4.85 18.65
N PHE A 134 -4.94 -5.92 19.17
CA PHE A 134 -3.57 -5.87 19.70
C PHE A 134 -2.57 -5.40 18.64
N LEU A 135 -2.62 -5.95 17.42
CA LEU A 135 -1.70 -5.56 16.34
C LEU A 135 -1.86 -4.10 15.96
N LYS A 136 -3.11 -3.61 15.91
CA LYS A 136 -3.38 -2.18 15.69
C LYS A 136 -2.74 -1.32 16.78
N GLY A 137 -2.97 -1.64 18.06
CA GLY A 137 -2.38 -0.94 19.20
C GLY A 137 -0.85 -0.94 19.17
N LEU A 138 -0.26 -2.07 18.79
CA LEU A 138 1.18 -2.21 18.63
C LEU A 138 1.71 -1.28 17.54
N PHE A 139 1.12 -1.28 16.35
CA PHE A 139 1.54 -0.41 15.25
C PHE A 139 1.36 1.08 15.58
N ASP A 140 0.28 1.45 16.28
CA ASP A 140 0.07 2.81 16.76
C ASP A 140 1.12 3.24 17.81
N ALA A 141 1.59 2.31 18.65
CA ALA A 141 2.67 2.57 19.61
C ALA A 141 4.01 2.90 18.91
N PHE A 142 4.20 2.38 17.70
CA PHE A 142 5.34 2.71 16.83
C PHE A 142 5.07 3.85 15.85
N GLY A 143 3.91 4.51 15.95
CA GLY A 143 3.57 5.66 15.12
C GLY A 143 3.26 5.32 13.65
N LEU A 144 2.82 4.10 13.36
CA LEU A 144 2.55 3.63 12.01
C LEU A 144 1.14 3.97 11.48
N ALA A 145 0.37 4.79 12.19
CA ALA A 145 -0.98 5.22 11.80
C ALA A 145 -1.87 4.04 11.36
N ALA A 146 -2.04 3.07 12.25
CA ALA A 146 -2.80 1.86 11.96
C ALA A 146 -4.31 2.14 11.84
N HIS A 147 -4.94 1.48 10.88
CA HIS A 147 -6.37 1.57 10.62
C HIS A 147 -7.08 0.28 11.03
N GLU A 148 -8.34 0.43 11.46
CA GLU A 148 -9.24 -0.66 11.81
C GLU A 148 -9.51 -1.60 10.62
N PRO A 149 -9.98 -2.83 10.89
CA PRO A 149 -10.48 -3.73 9.85
C PRO A 149 -11.53 -3.07 8.96
N PHE A 150 -11.49 -3.33 7.68
CA PHE A 150 -12.44 -2.79 6.72
C PHE A 150 -12.81 -3.82 5.65
N ARG A 151 -13.96 -3.62 5.02
CA ARG A 151 -14.43 -4.48 3.93
C ARG A 151 -14.32 -3.76 2.59
N LEU A 152 -13.75 -4.46 1.63
CA LEU A 152 -13.83 -4.15 0.21
C LEU A 152 -14.85 -5.10 -0.44
N ARG A 153 -15.17 -4.92 -1.73
CA ARG A 153 -16.14 -5.78 -2.43
C ARG A 153 -15.71 -7.24 -2.33
N GLY A 154 -16.41 -8.01 -1.46
CA GLY A 154 -16.17 -9.44 -1.26
C GLY A 154 -14.95 -9.82 -0.45
N GLU A 155 -14.18 -8.85 0.09
CA GLU A 155 -12.95 -9.09 0.83
C GLU A 155 -12.99 -8.40 2.19
N GLN A 156 -12.53 -9.08 3.21
CA GLN A 156 -12.20 -8.49 4.50
C GLN A 156 -10.70 -8.32 4.60
N ILE A 157 -10.29 -7.16 5.10
CA ILE A 157 -8.90 -6.81 5.44
C ILE A 157 -8.86 -6.56 6.93
N ASP A 158 -7.97 -7.23 7.64
CA ASP A 158 -7.91 -7.20 9.11
C ASP A 158 -7.28 -5.90 9.65
N GLY A 159 -6.69 -5.11 8.78
CA GLY A 159 -6.17 -3.78 9.10
C GLY A 159 -5.23 -3.26 8.02
N SER A 160 -4.77 -2.04 8.20
CA SER A 160 -3.70 -1.48 7.38
C SER A 160 -2.86 -0.49 8.18
N PHE A 161 -1.64 -0.24 7.74
CA PHE A 161 -0.77 0.79 8.30
C PHE A 161 0.16 1.35 7.24
N GLN A 162 0.78 2.48 7.54
CA GLN A 162 1.76 3.10 6.66
C GLN A 162 3.16 2.97 7.24
N LEU A 163 4.11 2.49 6.42
CA LEU A 163 5.53 2.48 6.75
C LEU A 163 6.31 3.13 5.62
N GLY A 164 6.89 4.28 5.89
CA GLY A 164 7.49 5.12 4.86
C GLY A 164 6.45 5.57 3.83
N SER A 165 6.70 5.29 2.55
CA SER A 165 5.79 5.59 1.43
C SER A 165 4.82 4.45 1.10
N ASP A 166 5.01 3.27 1.67
CA ASP A 166 4.22 2.09 1.34
C ASP A 166 3.04 1.91 2.30
N ILE A 167 1.93 1.43 1.77
CA ILE A 167 0.77 1.00 2.55
C ILE A 167 0.84 -0.51 2.70
N TYR A 168 0.77 -0.96 3.93
CA TYR A 168 0.72 -2.38 4.26
C TYR A 168 -0.71 -2.78 4.60
N LEU A 169 -1.24 -3.79 3.91
CA LEU A 169 -2.46 -4.49 4.32
C LEU A 169 -2.07 -5.59 5.29
N LEU A 170 -2.85 -5.73 6.34
CA LEU A 170 -2.64 -6.71 7.39
C LEU A 170 -3.62 -7.87 7.23
N GLU A 171 -3.10 -9.09 7.32
CA GLU A 171 -3.87 -10.29 7.58
C GLU A 171 -3.32 -10.92 8.86
N ALA A 172 -4.17 -11.16 9.85
CA ALA A 172 -3.80 -11.65 11.16
C ALA A 172 -4.51 -12.98 11.46
N LYS A 173 -3.78 -14.01 11.82
CA LYS A 173 -4.34 -15.32 12.13
C LYS A 173 -3.83 -15.83 13.47
N TRP A 174 -4.78 -16.15 14.34
CA TRP A 174 -4.48 -16.88 15.58
C TRP A 174 -5.05 -18.30 15.46
N HIS A 175 -4.25 -19.20 14.91
CA HIS A 175 -4.61 -20.59 14.68
C HIS A 175 -3.80 -21.52 15.59
N GLY A 176 -4.31 -22.75 15.79
CA GLY A 176 -3.59 -23.81 16.51
C GLY A 176 -2.57 -24.56 15.64
N GLN A 177 -2.60 -24.33 14.32
CA GLN A 177 -1.71 -24.96 13.35
C GLN A 177 -0.97 -23.88 12.53
N PRO A 178 0.25 -24.17 12.06
CA PRO A 178 0.97 -23.27 11.14
C PRO A 178 0.15 -22.95 9.90
N ILE A 179 0.33 -21.73 9.36
CA ILE A 179 -0.32 -21.25 8.15
C ILE A 179 0.29 -21.91 6.93
N GLY A 180 -0.56 -22.48 6.07
CA GLY A 180 -0.14 -23.12 4.83
C GLY A 180 -0.06 -22.15 3.64
N VAL A 181 0.50 -22.65 2.54
CA VAL A 181 0.66 -21.90 1.29
C VAL A 181 -0.66 -21.38 0.71
N ALA A 182 -1.77 -22.11 0.92
CA ALA A 182 -3.08 -21.74 0.38
C ALA A 182 -3.60 -20.41 0.96
N GLU A 183 -3.45 -20.20 2.28
CA GLU A 183 -3.81 -18.94 2.93
C GLU A 183 -2.94 -17.78 2.46
N LEU A 184 -1.65 -18.03 2.28
CA LEU A 184 -0.70 -17.03 1.78
C LEU A 184 -1.02 -16.63 0.33
N HIS A 185 -1.35 -17.59 -0.55
CA HIS A 185 -1.80 -17.32 -1.91
C HIS A 185 -3.10 -16.52 -1.94
N THR A 186 -4.06 -16.85 -1.06
CA THR A 186 -5.31 -16.09 -0.93
C THR A 186 -5.02 -14.65 -0.55
N PHE A 187 -4.15 -14.41 0.41
CA PHE A 187 -3.75 -13.07 0.83
C PHE A 187 -2.96 -12.34 -0.26
N HIS A 188 -2.04 -13.02 -0.93
CA HIS A 188 -1.31 -12.47 -2.06
C HIS A 188 -2.25 -12.00 -3.18
N GLY A 189 -3.26 -12.80 -3.53
CA GLY A 189 -4.28 -12.41 -4.50
C GLY A 189 -5.06 -11.14 -4.10
N LYS A 190 -5.31 -10.93 -2.81
CA LYS A 190 -5.91 -9.67 -2.32
C LYS A 190 -4.98 -8.47 -2.59
N ILE A 191 -3.66 -8.64 -2.43
CA ILE A 191 -2.67 -7.56 -2.61
C ILE A 191 -2.46 -7.24 -4.08
N GLU A 192 -2.37 -8.25 -4.94
CA GLU A 192 -2.17 -8.06 -6.38
C GLU A 192 -3.26 -7.19 -7.05
N GLN A 193 -4.46 -7.19 -6.49
CA GLN A 193 -5.58 -6.38 -6.97
C GLN A 193 -5.50 -4.92 -6.52
N LYS A 194 -4.52 -4.55 -5.71
CA LYS A 194 -4.35 -3.19 -5.16
C LYS A 194 -3.30 -2.40 -5.95
N ALA A 195 -3.05 -1.19 -5.48
CA ALA A 195 -2.05 -0.32 -6.10
C ALA A 195 -0.63 -0.90 -5.99
N ALA A 196 0.26 -0.55 -6.91
CA ALA A 196 1.63 -1.09 -6.97
C ALA A 196 2.48 -0.87 -5.72
N TRP A 197 2.15 0.16 -4.93
CA TRP A 197 2.80 0.49 -3.66
C TRP A 197 2.14 -0.18 -2.44
N THR A 198 1.15 -1.05 -2.66
CA THR A 198 0.54 -1.83 -1.58
C THR A 198 1.39 -3.05 -1.31
N ARG A 199 1.72 -3.24 -0.04
CA ARG A 199 2.43 -4.41 0.48
C ARG A 199 1.49 -5.25 1.33
N GLY A 200 1.88 -6.47 1.62
CA GLY A 200 1.18 -7.33 2.57
C GLY A 200 2.03 -7.65 3.77
N LEU A 201 1.40 -7.68 4.94
CA LEU A 201 1.97 -8.24 6.15
C LEU A 201 1.02 -9.32 6.67
N PHE A 202 1.47 -10.57 6.61
CA PHE A 202 0.76 -11.68 7.23
C PHE A 202 1.36 -11.99 8.59
N VAL A 203 0.54 -11.99 9.65
CA VAL A 203 0.99 -12.27 11.02
C VAL A 203 0.28 -13.51 11.55
N SER A 204 1.05 -14.48 12.00
CA SER A 204 0.54 -15.74 12.58
C SER A 204 1.16 -15.97 13.96
N ASN A 205 0.34 -16.42 14.93
CA ASN A 205 0.83 -16.85 16.24
C ASN A 205 1.47 -18.25 16.20
N SER A 206 1.12 -19.08 15.22
CA SER A 206 1.56 -20.47 15.09
C SER A 206 2.66 -20.67 14.03
N GLY A 207 3.11 -19.57 13.39
CA GLY A 207 4.12 -19.63 12.33
C GLY A 207 3.54 -20.12 11.00
N PHE A 208 4.42 -20.61 10.14
CA PHE A 208 4.12 -20.99 8.76
C PHE A 208 4.66 -22.40 8.51
N THR A 209 4.05 -23.13 7.57
CA THR A 209 4.57 -24.41 7.07
C THR A 209 5.80 -24.17 6.21
N ASP A 210 6.63 -25.21 6.02
CA ASP A 210 7.83 -25.15 5.15
C ASP A 210 7.44 -24.72 3.73
N ASP A 211 6.34 -25.26 3.18
CA ASP A 211 5.81 -24.85 1.87
C ASP A 211 5.30 -23.39 1.84
N GLY A 212 4.94 -22.84 2.99
CA GLY A 212 4.51 -21.45 3.12
C GLY A 212 5.68 -20.45 3.23
N LEU A 213 6.90 -20.94 3.52
CA LEU A 213 8.12 -20.14 3.60
C LEU A 213 8.98 -20.19 2.33
N ALA A 214 8.69 -21.12 1.42
CA ALA A 214 9.41 -21.31 0.15
C ALA A 214 8.93 -20.32 -0.91
#